data_460b27085c772e5008ff4b90e45195ca
#
_entry.id   460b27085c772e5008ff4b90e45195ca
#
_cell.length_a   1.000
_cell.length_b   1.000
_cell.length_c   1.000
_cell.angle_alpha   90.00
_cell.angle_beta   90.00
_cell.angle_gamma   90.00
#
_symmetry.space_group_name_H-M   'P 1'
#
loop_
_entity.id
_entity.type
_entity.pdbx_description
1 polymer ?
#
loop_
_entity_poly.entity_id
_entity_poly.type
_entity_poly.pdbx_seq_one_letter_code
_entity_poly.pdbx_strand_id
1 'polypeptide(L)'
;RGMLQKIQSGFDVINGWKQRRLDPWHKVYPSRVFNWLVGRMTGLKLHDHNCGLKLFRREVAEEVHIYGELHRFIPVLAHARGFKVTEVAVHHRPRQFGVSKYGVRRFLRGLLDLLTVTFLTSFRRRPLHAIGGAGLLLLAIGTLGLTYLAAVWLLIRSGALPVGSIGNRPLLAYSVASVLLGGQILSLGLLAELIVAFTG
;
A
#
# COMPACT_ATOMS: atom_id res chain seq x y z
N ARG A 1 31.39 5.49 11.04
CA ARG A 1 32.32 5.42 9.89
C ARG A 1 31.72 4.62 8.73
N GLY A 2 31.15 3.43 8.93
CA GLY A 2 30.62 2.61 7.83
C GLY A 2 29.50 3.25 7.00
N MET A 3 28.60 4.04 7.58
CA MET A 3 27.58 4.77 6.84
C MET A 3 28.17 5.85 5.93
N LEU A 4 29.20 6.58 6.39
CA LEU A 4 29.89 7.59 5.57
C LEU A 4 30.59 6.97 4.37
N GLN A 5 31.23 5.82 4.56
CA GLN A 5 31.84 5.08 3.44
C GLN A 5 30.82 4.69 2.38
N LYS A 6 29.59 4.31 2.78
CA LYS A 6 28.51 3.99 1.84
C LYS A 6 28.00 5.20 1.07
N ILE A 7 27.92 6.40 1.71
CA ILE A 7 27.63 7.66 0.99
C ILE A 7 28.72 7.94 -0.06
N GLN A 8 29.97 7.78 0.31
CA GLN A 8 31.12 8.00 -0.60
C GLN A 8 31.14 6.99 -1.75
N SER A 9 30.62 5.77 -1.54
CA SER A 9 30.49 4.74 -2.60
C SER A 9 29.27 4.93 -3.52
N GLY A 10 28.57 6.07 -3.42
CA GLY A 10 27.53 6.45 -4.37
C GLY A 10 26.11 6.06 -3.97
N PHE A 11 25.86 5.72 -2.70
CA PHE A 11 24.50 5.59 -2.17
C PHE A 11 24.00 6.94 -1.64
N ASP A 12 22.68 7.16 -1.75
CA ASP A 12 22.06 8.42 -1.37
C ASP A 12 21.39 8.33 0.01
N VAL A 13 20.88 7.15 0.36
CA VAL A 13 20.24 6.86 1.65
C VAL A 13 20.82 5.59 2.26
N ILE A 14 21.30 5.70 3.49
CA ILE A 14 21.79 4.57 4.28
C ILE A 14 20.89 4.40 5.51
N ASN A 15 20.24 3.28 5.60
CA ASN A 15 19.40 2.91 6.73
C ASN A 15 20.17 2.03 7.71
N GLY A 16 19.98 2.23 9.01
CA GLY A 16 20.57 1.35 10.01
C GLY A 16 19.81 0.02 10.09
N TRP A 17 20.54 -1.08 10.22
CA TRP A 17 19.97 -2.40 10.45
C TRP A 17 20.40 -2.93 11.82
N LYS A 18 19.44 -3.12 12.72
CA LYS A 18 19.67 -3.73 14.03
C LYS A 18 19.81 -5.25 13.88
N GLN A 19 20.98 -5.74 13.53
CA GLN A 19 21.22 -7.16 13.28
C GLN A 19 20.95 -8.02 14.50
N ARG A 20 21.43 -7.61 15.68
CA ARG A 20 21.15 -8.28 16.97
C ARG A 20 20.12 -7.44 17.74
N ARG A 21 18.86 -7.86 17.73
CA ARG A 21 17.81 -7.23 18.52
C ARG A 21 17.76 -7.83 19.91
N LEU A 22 17.94 -7.00 20.92
CA LEU A 22 17.80 -7.35 22.33
C LEU A 22 16.37 -7.10 22.83
N ASP A 23 15.42 -6.88 21.91
CA ASP A 23 14.02 -6.65 22.23
C ASP A 23 13.29 -7.99 22.48
N PRO A 24 12.25 -8.02 23.35
CA PRO A 24 11.40 -9.19 23.57
C PRO A 24 10.74 -9.69 22.28
N TRP A 25 10.50 -10.99 22.20
CA TRP A 25 9.96 -11.66 21.00
C TRP A 25 8.62 -11.06 20.50
N HIS A 26 7.74 -10.66 21.40
CA HIS A 26 6.45 -10.02 21.07
C HIS A 26 6.59 -8.67 20.36
N LYS A 27 7.76 -8.05 20.37
CA LYS A 27 8.08 -6.84 19.59
C LYS A 27 8.82 -7.16 18.30
N VAL A 28 9.65 -8.19 18.31
CA VAL A 28 10.46 -8.59 17.15
C VAL A 28 9.59 -9.19 16.05
N TYR A 29 8.62 -10.06 16.39
CA TYR A 29 7.75 -10.73 15.42
C TYR A 29 6.88 -9.74 14.62
N PRO A 30 6.08 -8.86 15.23
CA PRO A 30 5.30 -7.87 14.50
C PRO A 30 6.17 -6.95 13.63
N SER A 31 7.38 -6.60 14.11
CA SER A 31 8.31 -5.79 13.34
C SER A 31 8.84 -6.54 12.09
N ARG A 32 9.09 -7.84 12.16
CA ARG A 32 9.50 -8.65 11.00
C ARG A 32 8.39 -8.75 9.96
N VAL A 33 7.16 -9.03 10.42
CA VAL A 33 5.98 -9.06 9.55
C VAL A 33 5.79 -7.70 8.86
N PHE A 34 5.89 -6.62 9.62
CA PHE A 34 5.78 -5.27 9.08
C PHE A 34 6.88 -4.98 8.02
N ASN A 35 8.14 -5.29 8.31
CA ASN A 35 9.25 -5.08 7.36
C ASN A 35 9.08 -5.91 6.09
N TRP A 36 8.62 -7.16 6.21
CA TRP A 36 8.29 -8.00 5.07
C TRP A 36 7.18 -7.39 4.22
N LEU A 37 6.11 -6.90 4.87
CA LEU A 37 4.98 -6.26 4.21
C LEU A 37 5.43 -5.00 3.45
N VAL A 38 6.23 -4.14 4.10
CA VAL A 38 6.81 -2.95 3.46
C VAL A 38 7.62 -3.35 2.23
N GLY A 39 8.53 -4.32 2.37
CA GLY A 39 9.36 -4.79 1.24
C GLY A 39 8.53 -5.36 0.09
N ARG A 40 7.44 -6.08 0.41
CA ARG A 40 6.55 -6.68 -0.60
C ARG A 40 5.71 -5.64 -1.34
N MET A 41 5.23 -4.62 -0.64
CA MET A 41 4.35 -3.59 -1.21
C MET A 41 5.10 -2.48 -1.93
N THR A 42 6.31 -2.13 -1.46
CA THR A 42 7.08 -0.99 -2.00
C THR A 42 8.23 -1.40 -2.92
N GLY A 43 8.54 -2.69 -3.02
CA GLY A 43 9.66 -3.21 -3.80
C GLY A 43 11.04 -3.01 -3.15
N LEU A 44 11.16 -2.20 -2.10
CA LEU A 44 12.42 -1.96 -1.38
C LEU A 44 12.61 -2.99 -0.26
N LYS A 45 13.53 -3.92 -0.44
CA LYS A 45 13.83 -4.95 0.56
C LYS A 45 14.91 -4.47 1.52
N LEU A 46 14.52 -4.07 2.72
CA LEU A 46 15.40 -3.78 3.86
C LEU A 46 15.05 -4.66 5.05
N HIS A 47 16.04 -5.01 5.86
CA HIS A 47 15.83 -5.82 7.07
C HIS A 47 15.14 -5.04 8.20
N ASP A 48 15.33 -3.73 8.28
CA ASP A 48 14.75 -2.88 9.33
C ASP A 48 14.35 -1.49 8.85
N HIS A 49 13.14 -1.34 8.31
CA HIS A 49 12.60 -0.03 7.90
C HIS A 49 12.39 0.93 9.07
N ASN A 50 12.22 0.41 10.28
CA ASN A 50 11.91 1.19 11.49
C ASN A 50 13.16 1.65 12.26
N CYS A 51 14.38 1.45 11.74
CA CYS A 51 15.57 1.95 12.40
C CYS A 51 15.56 3.49 12.45
N GLY A 52 15.75 4.05 13.65
CA GLY A 52 15.82 5.51 13.83
C GLY A 52 17.10 6.13 13.31
N LEU A 53 18.17 5.33 13.10
CA LEU A 53 19.42 5.80 12.57
C LEU A 53 19.40 5.75 11.05
N LYS A 54 19.38 6.90 10.41
CA LYS A 54 19.40 7.08 8.96
C LYS A 54 20.38 8.17 8.59
N LEU A 55 21.10 7.95 7.50
CA LEU A 55 21.99 8.95 6.90
C LEU A 55 21.56 9.12 5.45
N PHE A 56 21.36 10.34 5.00
CA PHE A 56 20.98 10.63 3.63
C PHE A 56 21.63 11.94 3.16
N ARG A 57 21.76 12.07 1.86
CA ARG A 57 22.31 13.27 1.23
C ARG A 57 21.31 14.42 1.34
N ARG A 58 21.80 15.65 1.19
CA ARG A 58 20.99 16.86 1.25
C ARG A 58 19.90 16.88 0.18
N GLU A 59 20.20 16.42 -1.02
CA GLU A 59 19.28 16.35 -2.15
C GLU A 59 18.05 15.50 -1.82
N VAL A 60 18.24 14.41 -1.07
CA VAL A 60 17.13 13.57 -0.59
C VAL A 60 16.24 14.33 0.38
N ALA A 61 16.82 15.16 1.26
CA ALA A 61 16.06 15.95 2.22
C ALA A 61 15.23 17.06 1.53
N GLU A 62 15.76 17.61 0.46
CA GLU A 62 15.10 18.65 -0.32
C GLU A 62 13.94 18.10 -1.18
N GLU A 63 14.09 16.89 -1.75
CA GLU A 63 13.09 16.29 -2.60
C GLU A 63 12.01 15.49 -1.83
N VAL A 64 12.38 14.84 -0.73
CA VAL A 64 11.47 13.97 0.03
C VAL A 64 10.72 14.78 1.07
N HIS A 65 9.53 15.24 0.70
CA HIS A 65 8.63 15.92 1.64
C HIS A 65 8.06 14.93 2.66
N ILE A 66 8.41 15.14 3.92
CA ILE A 66 8.01 14.28 5.04
C ILE A 66 6.92 15.02 5.82
N TYR A 67 5.75 14.40 5.95
CA TYR A 67 4.67 14.88 6.80
C TYR A 67 4.19 13.77 7.74
N GLY A 68 3.68 14.14 8.90
CA GLY A 68 3.17 13.19 9.90
C GLY A 68 4.23 12.17 10.36
N GLU A 69 3.83 10.92 10.48
CA GLU A 69 4.67 9.81 10.95
C GLU A 69 5.48 9.14 9.82
N LEU A 70 5.55 9.73 8.63
CA LEU A 70 6.20 9.13 7.45
C LEU A 70 7.74 9.09 7.54
N HIS A 71 8.35 9.65 8.58
CA HIS A 71 9.80 9.60 8.81
C HIS A 71 10.38 8.17 8.80
N ARG A 72 9.58 7.16 9.11
CA ARG A 72 9.97 5.74 9.03
C ARG A 72 10.14 5.25 7.59
N PHE A 73 9.44 5.87 6.65
CA PHE A 73 9.40 5.50 5.24
C PHE A 73 10.32 6.35 4.35
N ILE A 74 11.18 7.21 4.91
CA ILE A 74 12.16 7.98 4.14
C ILE A 74 12.91 7.11 3.11
N PRO A 75 13.43 5.91 3.46
CA PRO A 75 14.11 5.05 2.49
C PRO A 75 13.21 4.62 1.33
N VAL A 76 11.92 4.35 1.60
CA VAL A 76 10.93 3.95 0.58
C VAL A 76 10.60 5.13 -0.33
N LEU A 77 10.34 6.31 0.25
CA LEU A 77 10.02 7.53 -0.51
C LEU A 77 11.19 7.96 -1.39
N ALA A 78 12.42 7.86 -0.88
CA ALA A 78 13.64 8.14 -1.64
C ALA A 78 13.82 7.12 -2.79
N HIS A 79 13.65 5.82 -2.50
CA HIS A 79 13.73 4.76 -3.52
C HIS A 79 12.72 4.97 -4.65
N ALA A 80 11.50 5.36 -4.32
CA ALA A 80 10.45 5.65 -5.32
C ALA A 80 10.78 6.86 -6.22
N ARG A 81 11.67 7.75 -5.76
CA ARG A 81 12.21 8.87 -6.55
C ARG A 81 13.48 8.54 -7.33
N GLY A 82 13.98 7.30 -7.21
CA GLY A 82 15.16 6.82 -7.95
C GLY A 82 16.48 6.92 -7.18
N PHE A 83 16.46 7.38 -5.92
CA PHE A 83 17.66 7.40 -5.08
C PHE A 83 18.12 6.00 -4.69
N LYS A 84 19.44 5.82 -4.62
CA LYS A 84 20.08 4.55 -4.25
C LYS A 84 20.05 4.37 -2.74
N VAL A 85 19.30 3.36 -2.29
CA VAL A 85 19.10 3.05 -0.88
C VAL A 85 19.89 1.78 -0.50
N THR A 86 20.55 1.80 0.64
CA THR A 86 21.22 0.62 1.22
C THR A 86 21.07 0.60 2.73
N GLU A 87 21.51 -0.48 3.35
CA GLU A 87 21.53 -0.60 4.81
C GLU A 87 22.91 -1.01 5.35
N VAL A 88 23.17 -0.65 6.59
CA VAL A 88 24.40 -0.98 7.32
C VAL A 88 24.01 -1.52 8.69
N ALA A 89 24.66 -2.62 9.10
CA ALA A 89 24.49 -3.17 10.43
C ALA A 89 24.93 -2.15 11.50
N VAL A 90 24.05 -1.91 12.47
CA VAL A 90 24.29 -0.98 13.58
C VAL A 90 24.12 -1.67 14.93
N HIS A 91 24.90 -1.25 15.91
CA HIS A 91 24.80 -1.78 17.27
C HIS A 91 23.51 -1.29 17.93
N HIS A 92 22.69 -2.21 18.40
CA HIS A 92 21.49 -1.89 19.19
C HIS A 92 21.84 -1.89 20.67
N ARG A 93 21.70 -0.73 21.32
CA ARG A 93 21.78 -0.62 22.77
C ARG A 93 20.38 -0.73 23.36
N PRO A 94 20.19 -1.55 24.42
CA PRO A 94 18.91 -1.59 25.13
C PRO A 94 18.58 -0.19 25.69
N ARG A 95 17.31 0.14 25.72
CA ARG A 95 16.87 1.41 26.29
C ARG A 95 17.12 1.40 27.80
N GLN A 96 17.88 2.34 28.29
CA GLN A 96 18.19 2.48 29.74
C GLN A 96 17.07 3.17 30.51
N PHE A 97 16.30 4.05 29.88
CA PHE A 97 15.24 4.84 30.54
C PHE A 97 13.93 4.81 29.73
N GLY A 98 12.81 4.88 30.45
CA GLY A 98 11.47 5.01 29.89
C GLY A 98 10.79 3.69 29.50
N VAL A 99 9.47 3.71 29.52
CA VAL A 99 8.60 2.57 29.17
C VAL A 99 8.29 2.62 27.68
N SER A 100 8.32 1.47 27.02
CA SER A 100 7.98 1.35 25.61
C SER A 100 6.46 1.49 25.41
N LYS A 101 6.03 2.54 24.74
CA LYS A 101 4.62 2.74 24.32
C LYS A 101 4.26 1.90 23.07
N TYR A 102 4.75 0.66 22.98
CA TYR A 102 4.41 -0.25 21.89
C TYR A 102 3.05 -0.89 22.16
N GLY A 103 2.03 -0.52 21.39
CA GLY A 103 0.68 -1.09 21.47
C GLY A 103 0.12 -1.39 20.06
N VAL A 104 -0.96 -2.16 19.99
CA VAL A 104 -1.71 -2.51 18.77
C VAL A 104 -2.08 -1.26 17.96
N ARG A 105 -2.43 -0.17 18.63
CA ARG A 105 -2.76 1.13 18.02
C ARG A 105 -1.60 1.68 17.15
N ARG A 106 -0.34 1.49 17.57
CA ARG A 106 0.83 1.93 16.81
C ARG A 106 1.06 1.04 15.57
N PHE A 107 0.78 -0.25 15.69
CA PHE A 107 0.84 -1.18 14.57
C PHE A 107 -0.20 -0.81 13.49
N LEU A 108 -1.45 -0.56 13.89
CA LEU A 108 -2.52 -0.14 12.98
C LEU A 108 -2.20 1.19 12.28
N ARG A 109 -1.70 2.19 13.03
CA ARG A 109 -1.22 3.44 12.42
C ARG A 109 -0.11 3.18 11.40
N GLY A 110 0.85 2.30 11.74
CA GLY A 110 1.91 1.91 10.81
C GLY A 110 1.40 1.27 9.52
N LEU A 111 0.32 0.49 9.62
CA LEU A 111 -0.34 -0.12 8.47
C LEU A 111 -1.05 0.92 7.60
N LEU A 112 -1.74 1.88 8.19
CA LEU A 112 -2.35 3.01 7.47
C LEU A 112 -1.29 3.87 6.80
N ASP A 113 -0.18 4.18 7.49
CA ASP A 113 0.94 4.91 6.91
C ASP A 113 1.57 4.13 5.74
N LEU A 114 1.67 2.78 5.86
CA LEU A 114 2.16 1.94 4.77
C LEU A 114 1.23 1.98 3.56
N LEU A 115 -0.08 1.92 3.77
CA LEU A 115 -1.08 2.10 2.70
C LEU A 115 -0.89 3.46 2.02
N THR A 116 -0.77 4.53 2.80
CA THR A 116 -0.54 5.89 2.29
C THR A 116 0.75 5.95 1.45
N VAL A 117 1.86 5.42 1.96
CA VAL A 117 3.14 5.43 1.24
C VAL A 117 3.08 4.56 -0.01
N THR A 118 2.46 3.39 0.06
CA THR A 118 2.27 2.53 -1.11
C THR A 118 1.43 3.23 -2.17
N PHE A 119 0.37 3.91 -1.75
CA PHE A 119 -0.45 4.72 -2.65
C PHE A 119 0.39 5.82 -3.31
N LEU A 120 1.10 6.62 -2.53
CA LEU A 120 1.93 7.72 -3.03
C LEU A 120 3.09 7.27 -3.94
N THR A 121 3.62 6.06 -3.74
CA THR A 121 4.79 5.57 -4.49
C THR A 121 4.41 4.71 -5.68
N SER A 122 3.42 3.83 -5.54
CA SER A 122 3.01 2.88 -6.59
C SER A 122 2.08 3.51 -7.61
N PHE A 123 1.21 4.44 -7.18
CA PHE A 123 0.21 5.07 -8.05
C PHE A 123 0.68 6.37 -8.70
N ARG A 124 1.92 6.79 -8.45
CA ARG A 124 2.47 8.03 -9.03
C ARG A 124 2.55 8.02 -10.56
N ARG A 125 2.66 6.84 -11.19
CA ARG A 125 2.85 6.75 -12.65
C ARG A 125 1.58 6.40 -13.41
N ARG A 126 0.70 5.53 -12.90
CA ARG A 126 -0.52 5.08 -13.60
C ARG A 126 -1.56 4.56 -12.60
N PRO A 127 -2.22 5.44 -11.84
CA PRO A 127 -3.23 5.03 -10.85
C PRO A 127 -4.44 4.34 -11.49
N LEU A 128 -4.82 4.74 -12.71
CA LEU A 128 -5.95 4.16 -13.43
C LEU A 128 -5.80 2.64 -13.67
N HIS A 129 -4.60 2.16 -13.99
CA HIS A 129 -4.41 0.74 -14.29
C HIS A 129 -4.67 -0.16 -13.08
N ALA A 130 -4.34 0.28 -11.87
CA ALA A 130 -4.55 -0.52 -10.67
C ALA A 130 -5.96 -0.33 -10.09
N ILE A 131 -6.40 0.90 -9.89
CA ILE A 131 -7.71 1.21 -9.32
C ILE A 131 -8.80 0.94 -10.35
N GLY A 132 -8.65 1.47 -11.57
CA GLY A 132 -9.61 1.33 -12.63
C GLY A 132 -9.78 -0.13 -13.11
N GLY A 133 -8.69 -0.92 -13.10
CA GLY A 133 -8.77 -2.36 -13.43
C GLY A 133 -9.67 -3.13 -12.48
N ALA A 134 -9.58 -2.86 -11.16
CA ALA A 134 -10.49 -3.45 -10.17
C ALA A 134 -11.94 -2.97 -10.38
N GLY A 135 -12.13 -1.69 -10.68
CA GLY A 135 -13.45 -1.13 -11.01
C GLY A 135 -14.05 -1.76 -12.25
N LEU A 136 -13.27 -1.94 -13.30
CA LEU A 136 -13.70 -2.57 -14.54
C LEU A 136 -14.11 -4.04 -14.35
N LEU A 137 -13.35 -4.78 -13.55
CA LEU A 137 -13.65 -6.17 -13.20
C LEU A 137 -14.97 -6.28 -12.46
N LEU A 138 -15.20 -5.45 -11.44
CA LEU A 138 -16.47 -5.42 -10.70
C LEU A 138 -17.65 -5.05 -11.60
N LEU A 139 -17.45 -4.07 -12.47
CA LEU A 139 -18.45 -3.62 -13.44
C LEU A 139 -18.81 -4.75 -14.41
N ALA A 140 -17.81 -5.48 -14.92
CA ALA A 140 -18.03 -6.63 -15.79
C ALA A 140 -18.81 -7.76 -15.07
N ILE A 141 -18.41 -8.12 -13.84
CA ILE A 141 -19.10 -9.16 -13.04
C ILE A 141 -20.55 -8.74 -12.79
N GLY A 142 -20.79 -7.50 -12.38
CA GLY A 142 -22.15 -7.00 -12.12
C GLY A 142 -23.00 -6.97 -13.39
N THR A 143 -22.44 -6.51 -14.51
CA THR A 143 -23.14 -6.48 -15.79
C THR A 143 -23.49 -7.90 -16.29
N LEU A 144 -22.56 -8.85 -16.17
CA LEU A 144 -22.82 -10.26 -16.49
C LEU A 144 -23.93 -10.85 -15.63
N GLY A 145 -23.96 -10.54 -14.33
CA GLY A 145 -25.03 -10.97 -13.45
C GLY A 145 -26.40 -10.39 -13.83
N LEU A 146 -26.46 -9.10 -14.17
CA LEU A 146 -27.69 -8.44 -14.62
C LEU A 146 -28.16 -8.96 -15.98
N THR A 147 -27.26 -9.19 -16.93
CA THR A 147 -27.63 -9.77 -18.26
C THR A 147 -28.15 -11.18 -18.11
N TYR A 148 -27.53 -12.00 -17.25
CA TYR A 148 -28.04 -13.34 -16.92
C TYR A 148 -29.46 -13.27 -16.34
N LEU A 149 -29.70 -12.39 -15.36
CA LEU A 149 -31.04 -12.23 -14.76
C LEU A 149 -32.06 -11.70 -15.76
N ALA A 150 -31.68 -10.80 -16.65
CA ALA A 150 -32.52 -10.31 -17.72
C ALA A 150 -32.92 -11.43 -18.71
N ALA A 151 -31.96 -12.28 -19.08
CA ALA A 151 -32.21 -13.43 -19.93
C ALA A 151 -33.19 -14.44 -19.26
N VAL A 152 -32.97 -14.74 -17.99
CA VAL A 152 -33.89 -15.60 -17.22
C VAL A 152 -35.28 -14.99 -17.14
N TRP A 153 -35.39 -13.68 -16.93
CA TRP A 153 -36.69 -13.00 -16.91
C TRP A 153 -37.43 -13.10 -18.25
N LEU A 154 -36.73 -12.92 -19.37
CA LEU A 154 -37.28 -13.05 -20.72
C LEU A 154 -37.79 -14.49 -20.98
N LEU A 155 -37.03 -15.50 -20.54
CA LEU A 155 -37.44 -16.91 -20.68
C LEU A 155 -38.65 -17.26 -19.81
N ILE A 156 -38.78 -16.70 -18.63
CA ILE A 156 -39.99 -16.83 -17.79
C ILE A 156 -41.19 -16.18 -18.49
N ARG A 157 -40.98 -14.95 -19.03
CA ARG A 157 -42.05 -14.21 -19.70
C ARG A 157 -42.52 -14.85 -21.02
N SER A 158 -41.62 -15.54 -21.74
CA SER A 158 -41.95 -16.32 -22.95
C SER A 158 -42.61 -17.65 -22.67
N GLY A 159 -42.75 -18.05 -21.41
CA GLY A 159 -43.31 -19.34 -21.03
C GLY A 159 -42.34 -20.53 -21.12
N ALA A 160 -41.07 -20.28 -21.46
CA ALA A 160 -40.05 -21.31 -21.59
C ALA A 160 -39.55 -21.84 -20.22
N LEU A 161 -39.75 -21.06 -19.16
CA LEU A 161 -39.38 -21.42 -17.79
C LEU A 161 -40.57 -21.21 -16.82
N PRO A 162 -40.68 -22.02 -15.74
CA PRO A 162 -41.73 -21.84 -14.74
C PRO A 162 -41.62 -20.46 -14.06
N VAL A 163 -42.76 -19.89 -13.71
CA VAL A 163 -42.85 -18.58 -13.05
C VAL A 163 -42.09 -18.59 -11.73
N GLY A 164 -41.08 -17.75 -11.62
CA GLY A 164 -40.29 -17.57 -10.40
C GLY A 164 -39.99 -16.12 -10.16
N SER A 165 -40.00 -15.68 -8.91
CA SER A 165 -39.66 -14.30 -8.55
C SER A 165 -38.16 -14.06 -8.75
N ILE A 166 -37.80 -13.06 -9.55
CA ILE A 166 -36.42 -12.62 -9.75
C ILE A 166 -35.99 -11.61 -8.67
N GLY A 167 -36.94 -10.81 -8.17
CA GLY A 167 -36.69 -9.76 -7.19
C GLY A 167 -36.13 -10.24 -5.84
N ASN A 168 -36.45 -11.47 -5.44
CA ASN A 168 -35.98 -12.07 -4.19
C ASN A 168 -34.64 -12.84 -4.34
N ARG A 169 -33.96 -12.72 -5.48
CA ARG A 169 -32.66 -13.38 -5.68
C ARG A 169 -31.53 -12.52 -5.15
N PRO A 170 -30.69 -13.01 -4.22
CA PRO A 170 -29.53 -12.28 -3.72
C PRO A 170 -28.59 -11.81 -4.86
N LEU A 171 -28.56 -12.58 -5.97
CA LEU A 171 -27.75 -12.26 -7.15
C LEU A 171 -28.13 -10.89 -7.75
N LEU A 172 -29.41 -10.48 -7.71
CA LEU A 172 -29.81 -9.15 -8.19
C LEU A 172 -29.14 -8.03 -7.37
N ALA A 173 -29.19 -8.14 -6.04
CA ALA A 173 -28.59 -7.16 -5.15
C ALA A 173 -27.06 -7.09 -5.31
N TYR A 174 -26.40 -8.25 -5.38
CA TYR A 174 -24.94 -8.31 -5.60
C TYR A 174 -24.54 -7.77 -6.98
N SER A 175 -25.30 -8.06 -8.03
CA SER A 175 -25.01 -7.55 -9.38
C SER A 175 -25.15 -6.04 -9.44
N VAL A 176 -26.22 -5.47 -8.88
CA VAL A 176 -26.43 -4.01 -8.81
C VAL A 176 -25.32 -3.36 -7.98
N ALA A 177 -25.01 -3.91 -6.80
CA ALA A 177 -23.94 -3.39 -5.95
C ALA A 177 -22.57 -3.42 -6.67
N SER A 178 -22.28 -4.51 -7.41
CA SER A 178 -21.04 -4.64 -8.17
C SER A 178 -20.94 -3.62 -9.30
N VAL A 179 -22.03 -3.32 -10.01
CA VAL A 179 -22.05 -2.28 -11.06
C VAL A 179 -21.81 -0.90 -10.44
N LEU A 180 -22.49 -0.57 -9.35
CA LEU A 180 -22.35 0.73 -8.69
C LEU A 180 -20.95 0.94 -8.13
N LEU A 181 -20.43 -0.06 -7.39
CA LEU A 181 -19.08 -0.02 -6.84
C LEU A 181 -18.02 0.00 -7.94
N GLY A 182 -18.19 -0.79 -8.99
CA GLY A 182 -17.30 -0.80 -10.15
C GLY A 182 -17.23 0.54 -10.84
N GLY A 183 -18.36 1.20 -11.05
CA GLY A 183 -18.45 2.54 -11.63
C GLY A 183 -17.77 3.60 -10.73
N GLN A 184 -17.99 3.55 -9.42
CA GLN A 184 -17.36 4.45 -8.47
C GLN A 184 -15.83 4.29 -8.43
N ILE A 185 -15.34 3.05 -8.35
CA ILE A 185 -13.91 2.74 -8.33
C ILE A 185 -13.25 3.18 -9.65
N LEU A 186 -13.90 2.94 -10.79
CA LEU A 186 -13.42 3.39 -12.10
C LEU A 186 -13.31 4.93 -12.16
N SER A 187 -14.34 5.63 -11.69
CA SER A 187 -14.36 7.11 -11.63
C SER A 187 -13.24 7.65 -10.74
N LEU A 188 -13.00 7.02 -9.57
CA LEU A 188 -11.88 7.38 -8.70
C LEU A 188 -10.52 7.12 -9.37
N GLY A 189 -10.39 6.04 -10.14
CA GLY A 189 -9.18 5.76 -10.92
C GLY A 189 -8.91 6.82 -11.98
N LEU A 190 -9.95 7.27 -12.70
CA LEU A 190 -9.87 8.34 -13.69
C LEU A 190 -9.50 9.69 -13.05
N LEU A 191 -10.13 10.03 -11.92
CA LEU A 191 -9.79 11.26 -11.18
C LEU A 191 -8.34 11.24 -10.70
N ALA A 192 -7.87 10.12 -10.18
CA ALA A 192 -6.48 9.97 -9.74
C ALA A 192 -5.49 10.14 -10.91
N GLU A 193 -5.79 9.57 -12.09
CA GLU A 193 -4.98 9.75 -13.30
C GLU A 193 -4.95 11.20 -13.75
N LEU A 194 -6.09 11.87 -13.71
CA LEU A 194 -6.22 13.28 -14.08
C LEU A 194 -5.39 14.17 -13.13
N ILE A 195 -5.44 13.92 -11.82
CA ILE A 195 -4.62 14.65 -10.85
C ILE A 195 -3.13 14.46 -11.17
N VAL A 196 -2.68 13.23 -11.43
CA VAL A 196 -1.29 12.95 -11.77
C VAL A 196 -0.88 13.65 -13.07
N ALA A 197 -1.75 13.69 -14.08
CA ALA A 197 -1.48 14.35 -15.35
C ALA A 197 -1.31 15.88 -15.21
N PHE A 198 -1.98 16.51 -14.25
CA PHE A 198 -1.88 17.97 -14.05
C PHE A 198 -0.85 18.38 -12.98
N THR A 199 -0.36 17.44 -12.15
CA THR A 199 0.61 17.74 -11.08
C THR A 199 2.01 17.20 -11.33
N GLY A 200 2.21 16.42 -12.37
CA GLY A 200 3.49 15.89 -12.85
C GLY A 200 4.04 16.71 -13.97
#